data_112a124bf6181a0d6577e87b2aba3066
#
_entry.id   112a124bf6181a0d6577e87b2aba3066
#
_cell.length_a   1.000
_cell.length_b   1.000
_cell.length_c   1.000
_cell.angle_alpha   90.00
_cell.angle_beta   90.00
_cell.angle_gamma   90.00
#
_symmetry.space_group_name_H-M   'P 1'
#
loop_
_entity.id
_entity.type
_entity.pdbx_description
1 polymer ?
#
loop_
_entity_poly.entity_id
_entity_poly.type
_entity_poly.pdbx_seq_one_letter_code
_entity_poly.pdbx_strand_id
1 'polypeptide(L)'
;LGWSMHNSFPPPGLACAGIDENGAHYLTVRLSDHESYTFRQVLHSSGPSFGTCFGVVSYDFVSGFAPGATLDLVSNPNFYQYSGQEILYDDTTNQPWAPESVLLATPDGRLITLDSVRGATRIEDLSGNAVDINPTSLVHSSGRAVTFVRDAQGRIAQIQDSATGSNI
;
A
#
# COMPACT_ATOMS: atom_id res chain seq x y z
N LEU A 1 -8.66 -8.59 3.60
CA LEU A 1 -7.92 -7.49 2.98
C LEU A 1 -6.43 -7.87 2.95
N GLY A 2 -5.85 -7.91 1.78
CA GLY A 2 -4.44 -8.23 1.60
C GLY A 2 -3.91 -7.64 0.30
N TRP A 3 -2.61 -7.49 0.22
CA TRP A 3 -1.91 -7.15 -1.00
C TRP A 3 -0.64 -8.02 -1.14
N SER A 4 -0.20 -8.24 -2.37
CA SER A 4 0.99 -9.01 -2.67
C SER A 4 1.81 -8.33 -3.75
N MET A 5 3.13 -8.41 -3.63
CA MET A 5 4.09 -7.96 -4.63
C MET A 5 4.70 -9.17 -5.33
N HIS A 6 4.72 -9.16 -6.66
CA HIS A 6 5.43 -10.14 -7.46
C HIS A 6 6.59 -9.42 -8.16
N ASN A 7 7.81 -9.83 -7.81
CA ASN A 7 9.02 -9.27 -8.37
C ASN A 7 9.57 -10.20 -9.46
N SER A 8 9.70 -9.69 -10.68
CA SER A 8 10.57 -10.27 -11.70
C SER A 8 11.68 -9.28 -12.01
N PHE A 9 12.94 -9.64 -11.70
CA PHE A 9 14.09 -8.76 -11.91
C PHE A 9 14.64 -8.89 -13.32
N PRO A 10 14.90 -7.78 -14.04
CA PRO A 10 15.67 -7.79 -15.28
C PRO A 10 17.19 -7.81 -15.00
N PRO A 11 18.01 -8.17 -16.00
CA PRO A 11 19.46 -8.17 -15.88
C PRO A 11 20.04 -6.74 -15.72
N PRO A 12 21.22 -6.59 -15.09
CA PRO A 12 21.83 -5.29 -14.82
C PRO A 12 22.19 -4.53 -16.09
N GLY A 13 21.62 -3.36 -16.27
CA GLY A 13 21.92 -2.43 -17.35
C GLY A 13 22.86 -1.30 -16.90
N LEU A 14 23.63 -0.75 -17.85
CA LEU A 14 24.57 0.35 -17.63
C LEU A 14 23.84 1.68 -17.32
N ALA A 15 24.22 2.30 -16.21
CA ALA A 15 23.98 3.70 -15.85
C ALA A 15 22.55 4.21 -16.00
N CYS A 16 21.70 4.13 -15.03
CA CYS A 16 20.33 4.69 -14.91
C CYS A 16 19.40 4.51 -16.14
N ALA A 17 19.94 4.24 -17.31
CA ALA A 17 19.25 3.81 -18.52
C ALA A 17 18.75 2.35 -18.43
N GLY A 18 19.11 1.65 -17.39
CA GLY A 18 18.73 0.27 -17.11
C GLY A 18 17.94 0.12 -15.81
N ILE A 19 17.39 1.17 -15.26
CA ILE A 19 16.21 1.08 -14.41
C ILE A 19 15.10 0.71 -15.39
N ASP A 20 14.98 -0.60 -15.61
CA ASP A 20 14.23 -1.11 -16.74
C ASP A 20 12.74 -0.88 -16.49
N GLU A 21 12.16 -0.02 -17.31
CA GLU A 21 10.72 0.08 -17.47
C GLU A 21 10.06 -1.27 -17.86
N ASN A 22 10.86 -2.28 -18.21
CA ASN A 22 10.43 -3.61 -18.63
C ASN A 22 10.44 -4.67 -17.52
N GLY A 23 11.06 -4.43 -16.38
CA GLY A 23 10.92 -5.27 -15.19
C GLY A 23 9.55 -5.01 -14.54
N ALA A 24 8.53 -5.74 -14.99
CA ALA A 24 7.17 -5.50 -14.52
C ALA A 24 6.99 -5.94 -13.06
N HIS A 25 7.13 -5.01 -12.14
CA HIS A 25 6.72 -5.22 -10.75
C HIS A 25 5.25 -4.87 -10.61
N TYR A 26 4.47 -5.80 -10.09
CA TYR A 26 3.04 -5.60 -9.89
C TYR A 26 2.68 -5.62 -8.41
N LEU A 27 1.78 -4.71 -8.02
CA LEU A 27 1.12 -4.71 -6.74
C LEU A 27 -0.36 -4.99 -6.96
N THR A 28 -0.87 -6.05 -6.32
CA THR A 28 -2.29 -6.40 -6.38
C THR A 28 -2.93 -6.17 -5.02
N VAL A 29 -3.93 -5.31 -4.98
CA VAL A 29 -4.79 -5.10 -3.82
C VAL A 29 -6.04 -5.94 -3.99
N ARG A 30 -6.32 -6.82 -3.02
CA ARG A 30 -7.53 -7.62 -2.97
C ARG A 30 -8.41 -7.15 -1.82
N LEU A 31 -9.59 -6.65 -2.15
CA LEU A 31 -10.59 -6.19 -1.17
C LEU A 31 -11.56 -7.31 -0.79
N SER A 32 -11.88 -8.20 -1.73
CA SER A 32 -12.71 -9.38 -1.52
C SER A 32 -12.36 -10.48 -2.54
N ASP A 33 -13.07 -11.60 -2.52
CA ASP A 33 -12.90 -12.67 -3.52
C ASP A 33 -13.31 -12.24 -4.94
N HIS A 34 -14.09 -11.17 -5.05
CA HIS A 34 -14.62 -10.64 -6.31
C HIS A 34 -14.09 -9.25 -6.66
N GLU A 35 -13.34 -8.60 -5.77
CA GLU A 35 -12.85 -7.25 -5.97
C GLU A 35 -11.34 -7.19 -5.73
N SER A 36 -10.60 -7.00 -6.81
CA SER A 36 -9.15 -6.78 -6.77
C SER A 36 -8.72 -5.77 -7.84
N TYR A 37 -7.60 -5.12 -7.60
CA TYR A 37 -7.00 -4.13 -8.48
C TYR A 37 -5.50 -4.41 -8.58
N THR A 38 -4.97 -4.43 -9.80
CA THR A 38 -3.56 -4.67 -10.07
C THR A 38 -2.94 -3.43 -10.69
N PHE A 39 -1.82 -3.03 -10.15
CA PHE A 39 -1.05 -1.86 -10.57
C PHE A 39 0.36 -2.29 -10.95
N ARG A 40 0.92 -1.64 -11.97
CA ARG A 40 2.31 -1.78 -12.36
C ARG A 40 3.12 -0.70 -11.68
N GLN A 41 4.22 -1.08 -11.05
CA GLN A 41 5.22 -0.15 -10.55
C GLN A 41 5.91 0.55 -11.72
N VAL A 42 6.05 1.86 -11.62
CA VAL A 42 6.75 2.70 -12.59
C VAL A 42 7.87 3.45 -11.86
N LEU A 43 9.08 3.36 -12.40
CA LEU A 43 10.24 4.03 -11.86
C LEU A 43 10.56 5.27 -12.70
N HIS A 44 10.53 6.43 -12.08
CA HIS A 44 10.89 7.70 -12.70
C HIS A 44 12.28 8.11 -12.25
N SER A 45 13.29 7.85 -13.08
CA SER A 45 14.66 8.24 -12.77
C SER A 45 14.87 9.74 -12.89
N SER A 46 15.48 10.36 -11.89
CA SER A 46 15.93 11.77 -11.93
C SER A 46 17.36 11.93 -12.46
N GLY A 47 18.01 10.82 -12.84
CA GLY A 47 19.35 10.80 -13.44
C GLY A 47 20.44 10.24 -12.52
N PRO A 48 21.65 10.01 -13.08
CA PRO A 48 22.76 9.47 -12.33
C PRO A 48 23.52 10.56 -11.55
N SER A 49 24.01 10.18 -10.36
CA SER A 49 24.98 10.96 -9.60
C SER A 49 26.02 10.02 -9.01
N PHE A 50 27.31 10.15 -9.40
CA PHE A 50 28.42 9.35 -8.89
C PHE A 50 28.21 7.83 -8.84
N GLY A 51 27.61 7.24 -9.91
CA GLY A 51 27.36 5.79 -10.00
C GLY A 51 26.12 5.32 -9.21
N THR A 52 25.31 6.25 -8.74
CA THR A 52 24.03 6.01 -8.07
C THR A 52 22.90 6.62 -8.88
N CYS A 53 21.81 5.90 -9.03
CA CYS A 53 20.59 6.37 -9.69
C CYS A 53 19.55 6.74 -8.64
N PHE A 54 18.98 7.93 -8.76
CA PHE A 54 17.91 8.41 -7.90
C PHE A 54 16.60 8.48 -8.67
N GLY A 55 15.50 8.35 -8.00
CA GLY A 55 14.18 8.47 -8.63
C GLY A 55 13.02 8.38 -7.66
N VAL A 56 11.83 8.35 -8.23
CA VAL A 56 10.58 8.17 -7.51
C VAL A 56 9.79 6.99 -8.09
N VAL A 57 9.05 6.30 -7.22
CA VAL A 57 8.16 5.21 -7.59
C VAL A 57 6.74 5.75 -7.70
N SER A 58 6.03 5.34 -8.73
CA SER A 58 4.58 5.49 -8.87
C SER A 58 3.93 4.18 -9.30
N TYR A 59 2.60 4.16 -9.40
CA TYR A 59 1.85 2.98 -9.80
C TYR A 59 0.84 3.32 -10.89
N ASP A 60 0.86 2.57 -11.98
CA ASP A 60 -0.11 2.65 -13.07
C ASP A 60 -1.12 1.51 -12.96
N PHE A 61 -2.41 1.83 -13.13
CA PHE A 61 -3.47 0.82 -13.18
C PHE A 61 -3.30 -0.10 -14.39
N VAL A 62 -3.39 -1.42 -14.16
CA VAL A 62 -3.29 -2.44 -15.20
C VAL A 62 -4.63 -3.13 -15.41
N SER A 63 -5.22 -3.65 -14.35
CA SER A 63 -6.47 -4.40 -14.39
C SER A 63 -7.15 -4.44 -13.03
N GLY A 64 -8.45 -4.76 -13.01
CA GLY A 64 -9.17 -4.90 -11.76
C GLY A 64 -10.68 -5.04 -11.97
N PHE A 65 -11.41 -5.03 -10.86
CA PHE A 65 -12.88 -5.15 -10.83
C PHE A 65 -13.57 -4.09 -11.72
N ALA A 66 -13.04 -2.85 -11.71
CA ALA A 66 -13.51 -1.77 -12.58
C ALA A 66 -12.32 -0.87 -12.95
N PRO A 67 -12.34 -0.23 -14.15
CA PRO A 67 -11.32 0.73 -14.55
C PRO A 67 -11.43 2.04 -13.75
N GLY A 68 -10.30 2.76 -13.65
CA GLY A 68 -10.25 4.09 -13.01
C GLY A 68 -9.84 4.07 -11.54
N ALA A 69 -9.42 2.91 -11.00
CA ALA A 69 -8.76 2.88 -9.71
C ALA A 69 -7.37 3.54 -9.81
N THR A 70 -6.95 4.25 -8.75
CA THR A 70 -5.59 4.78 -8.60
C THR A 70 -4.94 4.26 -7.33
N LEU A 71 -3.62 4.18 -7.34
CA LEU A 71 -2.82 3.77 -6.19
C LEU A 71 -1.69 4.78 -5.99
N ASP A 72 -1.74 5.48 -4.86
CA ASP A 72 -0.75 6.46 -4.48
C ASP A 72 0.08 5.96 -3.29
N LEU A 73 1.38 6.29 -3.26
CA LEU A 73 2.22 6.02 -2.11
C LEU A 73 1.93 7.04 -1.00
N VAL A 74 1.65 6.55 0.20
CA VAL A 74 1.57 7.36 1.42
C VAL A 74 2.94 7.43 2.12
N SER A 75 3.73 6.37 1.98
CA SER A 75 5.13 6.31 2.42
C SER A 75 6.06 7.03 1.42
N ASN A 76 7.36 7.08 1.76
CA ASN A 76 8.37 7.71 0.92
C ASN A 76 8.41 7.07 -0.50
N PRO A 77 8.15 7.83 -1.57
CA PRO A 77 8.23 7.32 -2.93
C PRO A 77 9.66 7.32 -3.48
N ASN A 78 10.60 7.98 -2.81
CA ASN A 78 11.95 8.18 -3.31
C ASN A 78 12.80 6.93 -3.13
N PHE A 79 13.63 6.68 -4.11
CA PHE A 79 14.60 5.60 -4.05
C PHE A 79 15.96 6.04 -4.60
N TYR A 80 16.99 5.27 -4.25
CA TYR A 80 18.23 5.22 -4.99
C TYR A 80 18.62 3.78 -5.31
N GLN A 81 19.44 3.61 -6.34
CA GLN A 81 19.96 2.33 -6.78
C GLN A 81 21.43 2.48 -7.15
N TYR A 82 22.30 1.61 -6.64
CA TYR A 82 23.69 1.58 -7.08
C TYR A 82 23.80 0.97 -8.49
N SER A 83 24.65 1.56 -9.33
CA SER A 83 24.90 1.04 -10.68
C SER A 83 25.32 -0.43 -10.64
N GLY A 84 24.62 -1.25 -11.41
CA GLY A 84 24.85 -2.71 -11.48
C GLY A 84 24.20 -3.53 -10.38
N GLN A 85 23.40 -2.91 -9.49
CA GLN A 85 22.56 -3.63 -8.52
C GLN A 85 21.10 -3.62 -8.93
N GLU A 86 20.37 -4.66 -8.55
CA GLU A 86 18.92 -4.80 -8.83
C GLU A 86 18.05 -4.26 -7.70
N ILE A 87 18.64 -3.96 -6.54
CA ILE A 87 17.90 -3.55 -5.35
C ILE A 87 17.72 -2.04 -5.35
N LEU A 88 16.48 -1.59 -5.16
CA LEU A 88 16.18 -0.20 -4.82
C LEU A 88 16.32 0.00 -3.31
N TYR A 89 16.87 1.13 -2.92
CA TYR A 89 17.01 1.53 -1.52
C TYR A 89 16.20 2.79 -1.26
N ASP A 90 15.54 2.85 -0.11
CA ASP A 90 14.88 4.07 0.38
C ASP A 90 15.95 5.13 0.69
N ASP A 91 15.80 6.33 0.14
CA ASP A 91 16.79 7.40 0.22
C ASP A 91 16.92 8.03 1.61
N THR A 92 15.97 7.76 2.51
CA THR A 92 15.94 8.27 3.87
C THR A 92 16.49 7.25 4.87
N THR A 93 16.08 6.00 4.73
CA THR A 93 16.40 4.93 5.70
C THR A 93 17.60 4.08 5.30
N ASN A 94 18.02 4.12 4.03
CA ASN A 94 19.05 3.25 3.43
C ASN A 94 18.72 1.75 3.54
N GLN A 95 17.44 1.40 3.71
CA GLN A 95 16.96 0.02 3.68
C GLN A 95 16.44 -0.36 2.29
N PRO A 96 16.33 -1.64 1.94
CA PRO A 96 15.67 -2.04 0.72
C PRO A 96 14.30 -1.39 0.61
N TRP A 97 14.04 -0.72 -0.51
CA TRP A 97 12.81 0.02 -0.73
C TRP A 97 11.63 -0.94 -0.87
N ALA A 98 10.59 -0.69 -0.09
CA ALA A 98 9.30 -1.35 -0.20
C ALA A 98 8.20 -0.36 0.23
N PRO A 99 7.02 -0.39 -0.39
CA PRO A 99 5.93 0.47 0.03
C PRO A 99 5.45 0.05 1.43
N GLU A 100 5.58 0.93 2.41
CA GLU A 100 5.05 0.69 3.76
C GLU A 100 3.55 0.94 3.82
N SER A 101 3.07 1.95 3.11
CA SER A 101 1.65 2.27 3.02
C SER A 101 1.27 2.88 1.68
N VAL A 102 0.06 2.55 1.23
CA VAL A 102 -0.53 3.02 -0.02
C VAL A 102 -1.96 3.48 0.19
N LEU A 103 -2.41 4.41 -0.65
CA LEU A 103 -3.78 4.88 -0.74
C LEU A 103 -4.40 4.36 -2.04
N LEU A 104 -5.37 3.47 -1.94
CA LEU A 104 -6.18 3.02 -3.06
C LEU A 104 -7.42 3.91 -3.16
N ALA A 105 -7.61 4.59 -4.29
CA ALA A 105 -8.89 5.18 -4.65
C ALA A 105 -9.62 4.24 -5.63
N THR A 106 -10.81 3.81 -5.26
CA THR A 106 -11.63 2.92 -6.09
C THR A 106 -12.55 3.71 -7.01
N PRO A 107 -13.01 3.13 -8.14
CA PRO A 107 -13.89 3.84 -9.08
C PRO A 107 -15.25 4.26 -8.51
N ASP A 108 -15.71 3.60 -7.46
CA ASP A 108 -16.93 3.98 -6.70
C ASP A 108 -16.67 5.05 -5.63
N GLY A 109 -15.43 5.58 -5.58
CA GLY A 109 -15.05 6.74 -4.78
C GLY A 109 -14.65 6.43 -3.33
N ARG A 110 -14.43 5.17 -2.98
CA ARG A 110 -13.82 4.85 -1.68
C ARG A 110 -12.33 5.16 -1.72
N LEU A 111 -11.82 5.72 -0.60
CA LEU A 111 -10.40 5.87 -0.32
C LEU A 111 -10.00 4.85 0.76
N ILE A 112 -9.05 3.99 0.45
CA ILE A 112 -8.63 2.91 1.34
C ILE A 112 -7.14 3.03 1.60
N THR A 113 -6.77 3.35 2.83
CA THR A 113 -5.36 3.35 3.26
C THR A 113 -4.98 1.93 3.68
N LEU A 114 -3.92 1.43 3.07
CA LEU A 114 -3.38 0.08 3.30
C LEU A 114 -1.95 0.19 3.85
N ASP A 115 -1.70 -0.54 4.92
CA ASP A 115 -0.38 -0.69 5.55
C ASP A 115 0.15 -2.10 5.25
N SER A 116 1.45 -2.23 4.97
CA SER A 116 2.07 -3.48 4.55
C SER A 116 1.99 -4.60 5.59
N VAL A 117 1.87 -4.25 6.85
CA VAL A 117 1.84 -5.20 7.99
C VAL A 117 0.42 -5.41 8.49
N ARG A 118 -0.36 -4.33 8.58
CA ARG A 118 -1.69 -4.33 9.23
C ARG A 118 -2.85 -4.51 8.25
N GLY A 119 -2.61 -4.37 6.94
CA GLY A 119 -3.67 -4.35 5.94
C GLY A 119 -4.40 -3.01 5.91
N ALA A 120 -5.73 -3.01 5.72
CA ALA A 120 -6.50 -1.77 5.72
C ALA A 120 -6.48 -1.10 7.10
N THR A 121 -6.12 0.18 7.12
CA THR A 121 -6.09 1.00 8.35
C THR A 121 -7.15 2.08 8.36
N ARG A 122 -7.67 2.48 7.18
CA ARG A 122 -8.75 3.46 7.05
C ARG A 122 -9.51 3.21 5.76
N ILE A 123 -10.83 3.36 5.84
CA ILE A 123 -11.73 3.36 4.68
C ILE A 123 -12.59 4.62 4.78
N GLU A 124 -12.62 5.40 3.71
CA GLU A 124 -13.42 6.63 3.62
C GLU A 124 -14.31 6.59 2.38
N ASP A 125 -15.55 7.10 2.50
CA ASP A 125 -16.51 7.22 1.40
C ASP A 125 -16.44 8.61 0.74
N LEU A 126 -17.17 8.78 -0.37
CA LEU A 126 -17.29 10.06 -1.11
C LEU A 126 -17.83 11.23 -0.27
N SER A 127 -18.52 10.95 0.83
CA SER A 127 -19.12 11.96 1.71
C SER A 127 -18.17 12.37 2.85
N GLY A 128 -16.97 11.77 2.90
CA GLY A 128 -15.99 11.99 3.96
C GLY A 128 -16.29 11.21 5.25
N ASN A 129 -17.27 10.27 5.23
CA ASN A 129 -17.41 9.36 6.35
C ASN A 129 -16.29 8.35 6.31
N ALA A 130 -15.64 8.14 7.45
CA ALA A 130 -14.50 7.25 7.54
C ALA A 130 -14.63 6.24 8.68
N VAL A 131 -13.97 5.10 8.50
CA VAL A 131 -13.74 4.10 9.54
C VAL A 131 -12.25 3.87 9.67
N ASP A 132 -11.70 4.22 10.81
CA ASP A 132 -10.33 3.87 11.19
C ASP A 132 -10.31 2.44 11.77
N ILE A 133 -9.42 1.63 11.24
CA ILE A 133 -9.27 0.21 11.57
C ILE A 133 -8.02 0.03 12.41
N ASN A 134 -8.20 -0.27 13.68
CA ASN A 134 -7.14 -0.53 14.63
C ASN A 134 -7.12 -2.01 15.05
N PRO A 135 -6.03 -2.52 15.62
CA PRO A 135 -5.96 -3.91 16.09
C PRO A 135 -7.04 -4.29 17.12
N THR A 136 -7.54 -3.31 17.85
CA THR A 136 -8.49 -3.52 18.95
C THR A 136 -9.83 -2.80 18.76
N SER A 137 -10.00 -2.02 17.68
CA SER A 137 -11.23 -1.22 17.49
C SER A 137 -11.47 -0.83 16.04
N LEU A 138 -12.73 -0.57 15.72
CA LEU A 138 -13.15 0.20 14.54
C LEU A 138 -13.74 1.51 15.05
N VAL A 139 -13.28 2.64 14.52
CA VAL A 139 -13.73 3.98 14.92
C VAL A 139 -14.29 4.70 13.71
N HIS A 140 -15.58 5.06 13.77
CA HIS A 140 -16.24 5.84 12.74
C HIS A 140 -15.98 7.34 12.95
N SER A 141 -15.93 8.13 11.88
CA SER A 141 -15.72 9.59 11.91
C SER A 141 -16.77 10.37 12.73
N SER A 142 -17.97 9.77 12.95
CA SER A 142 -18.98 10.32 13.88
C SER A 142 -18.65 10.16 15.37
N GLY A 143 -17.52 9.52 15.71
CA GLY A 143 -17.14 9.20 17.08
C GLY A 143 -17.70 7.89 17.63
N ARG A 144 -18.54 7.17 16.87
CA ARG A 144 -18.98 5.83 17.25
C ARG A 144 -17.86 4.82 17.02
N ALA A 145 -17.73 3.88 17.95
CA ALA A 145 -16.70 2.86 17.83
C ALA A 145 -17.17 1.50 18.37
N VAL A 146 -16.56 0.44 17.87
CA VAL A 146 -16.65 -0.91 18.44
C VAL A 146 -15.26 -1.35 18.87
N THR A 147 -15.18 -2.02 20.02
CA THR A 147 -13.93 -2.53 20.59
C THR A 147 -13.92 -4.05 20.56
N PHE A 148 -12.79 -4.63 20.21
CA PHE A 148 -12.55 -6.07 20.20
C PHE A 148 -11.81 -6.48 21.48
N VAL A 149 -12.45 -7.28 22.32
CA VAL A 149 -11.79 -7.93 23.46
C VAL A 149 -11.23 -9.26 22.98
N ARG A 150 -9.94 -9.51 23.28
CA ARG A 150 -9.26 -10.73 22.84
C ARG A 150 -8.98 -11.64 24.02
N ASP A 151 -9.02 -12.94 23.76
CA ASP A 151 -8.58 -13.97 24.73
C ASP A 151 -7.04 -14.07 24.80
N ALA A 152 -6.56 -14.93 25.67
CA ALA A 152 -5.13 -15.18 25.86
C ALA A 152 -4.42 -15.75 24.61
N GLN A 153 -5.18 -16.26 23.64
CA GLN A 153 -4.69 -16.76 22.35
C GLN A 153 -4.79 -15.68 21.24
N GLY A 154 -5.20 -14.44 21.57
CA GLY A 154 -5.32 -13.33 20.63
C GLY A 154 -6.58 -13.37 19.76
N ARG A 155 -7.51 -14.31 19.96
CA ARG A 155 -8.78 -14.41 19.22
C ARG A 155 -9.79 -13.42 19.78
N ILE A 156 -10.66 -12.87 18.92
CA ILE A 156 -11.76 -12.00 19.37
C ILE A 156 -12.72 -12.87 20.20
N ALA A 157 -12.79 -12.58 21.50
CA ALA A 157 -13.70 -13.22 22.45
C ALA A 157 -14.99 -12.44 22.63
N GLN A 158 -14.97 -11.11 22.38
CA GLN A 158 -16.11 -10.23 22.60
C GLN A 158 -16.01 -8.99 21.72
N ILE A 159 -17.13 -8.48 21.27
CA ILE A 159 -17.27 -7.20 20.57
C ILE A 159 -18.16 -6.31 21.42
N GLN A 160 -17.71 -5.09 21.69
CA GLN A 160 -18.41 -4.13 22.56
C GLN A 160 -18.66 -2.82 21.81
N ASP A 161 -19.85 -2.24 21.99
CA ASP A 161 -20.09 -0.83 21.67
C ASP A 161 -19.34 0.04 22.67
N SER A 162 -18.41 0.87 22.20
CA SER A 162 -17.59 1.71 23.06
C SER A 162 -18.37 2.83 23.73
N ALA A 163 -19.56 3.21 23.26
CA ALA A 163 -20.40 4.23 23.89
C ALA A 163 -21.17 3.69 25.10
N THR A 164 -21.57 2.43 25.06
CA THR A 164 -22.42 1.82 26.10
C THR A 164 -21.70 0.76 26.93
N GLY A 165 -20.56 0.26 26.44
CA GLY A 165 -19.87 -0.90 27.02
C GLY A 165 -20.65 -2.21 26.87
N SER A 166 -21.76 -2.18 26.13
CA SER A 166 -22.62 -3.35 25.92
C SER A 166 -22.03 -4.27 24.87
N ASN A 167 -22.22 -5.57 25.04
CA ASN A 167 -21.90 -6.55 24.02
C ASN A 167 -22.86 -6.41 22.83
N ILE A 168 -22.30 -6.55 21.64
CA ILE A 168 -23.03 -6.55 20.37
C ILE A 168 -23.23 -8.02 19.94
#